data_68f21869275c0a478661e5685cea2e8a
#
_entry.id   68f21869275c0a478661e5685cea2e8a
#
_cell.length_a   1.000
_cell.length_b   1.000
_cell.length_c   1.000
_cell.angle_alpha   90.00
_cell.angle_beta   90.00
_cell.angle_gamma   90.00
#
_symmetry.space_group_name_H-M   'P 1'
#
loop_
_entity.id
_entity.type
_entity.pdbx_description
1 polymer ?
#
loop_
_entity_poly.entity_id
_entity_poly.type
_entity_poly.pdbx_seq_one_letter_code
_entity_poly.pdbx_strand_id
1 'polypeptide(L)'
;MLPSNQPRLDRADAPAPLELNQPHQPRARTALVERLSDIVAWPESRIPAHERQLAADVLVGLLRTSNIELRRRCAAGLVRVNDAPKTLLRYLARDEISVSGPLLENGVGFDDSDLIATIRAGVAAHWLAIARRRGLSEPVSDALLGTGDVAVVEAVLRNQNARLSTQGVDLAVSRSRVAPALAQFVVGRAELRPAQALILFWWANFQARQNILRRFAVDRTVLLQELGDVFAAAAAEGWADADTRKTLQVIERRQRNRAAAARSPFGSLEGALTTAAEQGLDKLLVSEIAHLSGIKPTTAKQIFADAGGEAIGVYCKAVGLKRPSLLVLWKALGRPAGDPDKLDNALGRAVYIFESLATAKAQSVLRYWNWSFTADAMNIEHTMLEDPDLELRLARRNAALLFHRNG
;
A
#
# COMPACT_ATOMS: atom_id res chain seq x y z
N MET A 1 -6.14 62.39 -82.42
CA MET A 1 -6.15 60.92 -82.37
C MET A 1 -4.83 60.45 -81.92
N LEU A 2 -4.70 60.08 -80.62
CA LEU A 2 -3.46 59.60 -79.99
C LEU A 2 -3.64 58.11 -79.74
N PRO A 3 -2.68 57.24 -80.03
CA PRO A 3 -2.75 55.84 -79.66
C PRO A 3 -2.30 55.63 -78.19
N SER A 4 -3.15 54.97 -77.43
CA SER A 4 -2.85 54.55 -76.07
C SER A 4 -1.87 53.36 -76.06
N ASN A 5 -0.69 53.60 -75.56
CA ASN A 5 0.32 52.54 -75.29
C ASN A 5 0.21 52.11 -73.85
N GLN A 6 -0.43 50.96 -73.51
CA GLN A 6 -0.35 50.32 -72.23
C GLN A 6 0.69 49.19 -72.29
N PRO A 7 1.68 49.17 -71.39
CA PRO A 7 2.61 48.07 -71.32
C PRO A 7 1.88 46.83 -70.71
N ARG A 8 1.93 45.71 -71.39
CA ARG A 8 1.58 44.39 -70.87
C ARG A 8 2.57 44.02 -69.83
N LEU A 9 2.15 43.94 -68.56
CA LEU A 9 2.87 43.29 -67.52
C LEU A 9 2.90 41.77 -67.80
N ASP A 10 4.08 41.28 -68.15
CA ASP A 10 4.36 39.86 -68.27
C ASP A 10 4.13 39.17 -66.89
N ARG A 11 3.18 38.24 -66.91
CA ARG A 11 2.91 37.30 -65.84
C ARG A 11 3.92 36.17 -65.89
N ALA A 12 5.17 36.43 -65.54
CA ALA A 12 6.18 35.42 -65.47
C ALA A 12 7.14 35.78 -64.32
N ASP A 13 6.75 35.54 -63.06
CA ASP A 13 7.61 35.32 -61.91
C ASP A 13 6.75 35.24 -60.61
N ALA A 14 5.70 34.41 -60.67
CA ALA A 14 5.19 33.88 -59.41
C ALA A 14 6.07 32.67 -59.05
N PRO A 15 6.73 32.65 -57.88
CA PRO A 15 7.47 31.46 -57.46
C PRO A 15 6.46 30.28 -57.42
N ALA A 16 6.82 29.18 -58.08
CA ALA A 16 6.05 27.96 -58.08
C ALA A 16 5.74 27.53 -56.63
N PRO A 17 4.53 27.06 -56.34
CA PRO A 17 4.22 26.54 -55.04
C PRO A 17 5.24 25.45 -54.73
N LEU A 18 5.96 25.59 -53.58
CA LEU A 18 6.88 24.60 -53.08
C LEU A 18 6.15 23.25 -52.99
N GLU A 19 6.38 22.39 -53.97
CA GLU A 19 5.88 21.01 -53.96
C GLU A 19 6.56 20.30 -52.82
N LEU A 20 5.86 20.16 -51.72
CA LEU A 20 6.27 19.47 -50.51
C LEU A 20 6.45 17.93 -50.67
N ASN A 21 6.46 17.43 -51.92
CA ASN A 21 6.48 16.01 -52.25
C ASN A 21 7.71 15.56 -53.08
N GLN A 22 8.94 15.97 -52.69
CA GLN A 22 10.14 15.44 -53.36
C GLN A 22 10.86 14.38 -52.53
N PRO A 23 11.47 13.34 -53.15
CA PRO A 23 12.06 12.18 -52.45
C PRO A 23 13.32 12.49 -51.62
N HIS A 24 13.80 13.71 -51.55
CA HIS A 24 14.91 14.15 -50.68
C HIS A 24 14.47 14.64 -49.27
N GLN A 25 13.18 14.64 -49.01
CA GLN A 25 12.61 15.16 -47.75
C GLN A 25 12.82 14.32 -46.46
N PRO A 26 13.02 12.97 -46.48
CA PRO A 26 13.19 12.24 -45.23
C PRO A 26 14.42 12.70 -44.43
N ARG A 27 15.54 12.96 -45.11
CA ARG A 27 16.78 13.43 -44.45
C ARG A 27 16.66 14.87 -43.93
N ALA A 28 16.05 15.77 -44.73
CA ALA A 28 15.83 17.14 -44.29
C ALA A 28 14.87 17.21 -43.09
N ARG A 29 13.82 16.37 -43.07
CA ARG A 29 12.88 16.27 -41.97
C ARG A 29 13.53 15.72 -40.73
N THR A 30 14.35 14.68 -40.82
CA THR A 30 15.15 14.12 -39.70
C THR A 30 16.05 15.19 -39.10
N ALA A 31 16.83 15.90 -39.92
CA ALA A 31 17.69 16.99 -39.48
C ALA A 31 16.91 18.13 -38.79
N LEU A 32 15.70 18.44 -39.28
CA LEU A 32 14.82 19.43 -38.65
C LEU A 32 14.35 18.97 -37.27
N VAL A 33 13.90 17.70 -37.13
CA VAL A 33 13.52 17.12 -35.82
C VAL A 33 14.69 17.15 -34.83
N GLU A 34 15.89 16.75 -35.25
CA GLU A 34 17.08 16.78 -34.42
C GLU A 34 17.40 18.22 -33.97
N ARG A 35 17.40 19.19 -34.89
CA ARG A 35 17.68 20.59 -34.57
C ARG A 35 16.63 21.21 -33.65
N LEU A 36 15.36 20.93 -33.86
CA LEU A 36 14.31 21.42 -32.97
C LEU A 36 14.37 20.74 -31.59
N SER A 37 14.76 19.46 -31.53
CA SER A 37 14.99 18.75 -30.26
C SER A 37 16.13 19.38 -29.46
N ASP A 38 17.23 19.78 -30.13
CA ASP A 38 18.33 20.50 -29.49
C ASP A 38 17.86 21.88 -28.97
N ILE A 39 17.12 22.63 -29.78
CA ILE A 39 16.59 23.94 -29.40
C ILE A 39 15.68 23.86 -28.17
N VAL A 40 14.78 22.87 -28.14
CA VAL A 40 13.85 22.68 -27.01
C VAL A 40 14.60 22.25 -25.73
N ALA A 41 15.73 21.58 -25.88
CA ALA A 41 16.59 21.18 -24.75
C ALA A 41 17.49 22.31 -24.22
N TRP A 42 17.61 23.46 -24.92
CA TRP A 42 18.43 24.57 -24.46
C TRP A 42 17.86 25.27 -23.22
N PRO A 43 18.72 25.78 -22.33
CA PRO A 43 18.28 26.49 -21.15
C PRO A 43 17.59 27.82 -21.49
N GLU A 44 16.76 28.30 -20.57
CA GLU A 44 16.00 29.54 -20.70
C GLU A 44 16.86 30.77 -20.97
N SER A 45 18.13 30.74 -20.52
CA SER A 45 19.12 31.77 -20.79
C SER A 45 19.49 31.94 -22.27
N ARG A 46 19.18 30.93 -23.12
CA ARG A 46 19.48 30.98 -24.55
C ARG A 46 18.23 31.27 -25.40
N ILE A 47 17.09 30.77 -24.99
CA ILE A 47 15.82 30.90 -25.75
C ILE A 47 14.68 31.14 -24.76
N PRO A 48 13.87 32.18 -24.96
CA PRO A 48 12.70 32.46 -24.14
C PRO A 48 11.69 31.30 -24.13
N ALA A 49 10.99 31.13 -23.00
CA ALA A 49 10.04 30.02 -22.81
C ALA A 49 8.96 29.94 -23.90
N HIS A 50 8.46 31.08 -24.39
CA HIS A 50 7.43 31.10 -25.45
C HIS A 50 7.98 30.63 -26.81
N GLU A 51 9.23 30.93 -27.14
CA GLU A 51 9.85 30.45 -28.39
C GLU A 51 10.13 28.95 -28.30
N ARG A 52 10.56 28.45 -27.14
CA ARG A 52 10.69 27.02 -26.91
C ARG A 52 9.36 26.30 -27.01
N GLN A 53 8.28 26.90 -26.53
CA GLN A 53 6.94 26.34 -26.66
C GLN A 53 6.50 26.25 -28.13
N LEU A 54 6.74 27.30 -28.94
CA LEU A 54 6.47 27.26 -30.35
C LEU A 54 7.28 26.18 -31.09
N ALA A 55 8.57 26.06 -30.77
CA ALA A 55 9.42 25.01 -31.31
C ALA A 55 8.93 23.61 -30.92
N ALA A 56 8.45 23.44 -29.67
CA ALA A 56 7.89 22.19 -29.19
C ALA A 56 6.58 21.82 -29.91
N ASP A 57 5.70 22.78 -30.18
CA ASP A 57 4.43 22.51 -30.85
C ASP A 57 4.67 22.05 -32.31
N VAL A 58 5.62 22.67 -33.02
CA VAL A 58 6.07 22.22 -34.34
C VAL A 58 6.69 20.83 -34.24
N LEU A 59 7.54 20.59 -33.24
CA LEU A 59 8.23 19.32 -33.01
C LEU A 59 7.23 18.19 -32.74
N VAL A 60 6.21 18.40 -31.92
CA VAL A 60 5.12 17.41 -31.70
C VAL A 60 4.44 17.04 -33.02
N GLY A 61 4.15 18.02 -33.91
CA GLY A 61 3.59 17.77 -35.23
C GLY A 61 4.48 16.85 -36.08
N LEU A 62 5.79 17.09 -36.05
CA LEU A 62 6.77 16.29 -36.78
C LEU A 62 6.96 14.89 -36.20
N LEU A 63 6.99 14.76 -34.88
CA LEU A 63 7.18 13.49 -34.18
C LEU A 63 6.05 12.49 -34.41
N ARG A 64 4.81 12.95 -34.65
CA ARG A 64 3.64 12.08 -34.96
C ARG A 64 3.88 11.15 -36.15
N THR A 65 4.67 11.59 -37.12
CA THR A 65 4.98 10.82 -38.34
C THR A 65 6.46 10.37 -38.39
N SER A 66 7.21 10.61 -37.33
CA SER A 66 8.61 10.22 -37.23
C SER A 66 8.74 8.77 -36.76
N ASN A 67 9.88 8.13 -37.09
CA ASN A 67 10.19 6.79 -36.60
C ASN A 67 10.46 6.81 -35.08
N ILE A 68 10.40 5.63 -34.47
CA ILE A 68 10.56 5.45 -33.04
C ILE A 68 11.94 5.93 -32.53
N GLU A 69 12.98 5.78 -33.34
CA GLU A 69 14.34 6.14 -32.95
C GLU A 69 14.51 7.66 -32.77
N LEU A 70 13.91 8.46 -33.64
CA LEU A 70 13.88 9.93 -33.50
C LEU A 70 13.09 10.35 -32.27
N ARG A 71 11.93 9.72 -32.01
CA ARG A 71 11.13 10.00 -30.82
C ARG A 71 11.92 9.64 -29.54
N ARG A 72 12.64 8.51 -29.55
CA ARG A 72 13.51 8.09 -28.43
C ARG A 72 14.64 9.07 -28.17
N ARG A 73 15.35 9.55 -29.20
CA ARG A 73 16.40 10.54 -29.06
C ARG A 73 15.86 11.87 -28.53
N CYS A 74 14.73 12.32 -29.03
CA CYS A 74 14.07 13.52 -28.49
C CYS A 74 13.72 13.35 -27.00
N ALA A 75 13.11 12.22 -26.61
CA ALA A 75 12.81 11.94 -25.22
C ALA A 75 14.07 11.90 -24.33
N ALA A 76 15.13 11.25 -24.80
CA ALA A 76 16.41 11.18 -24.07
C ALA A 76 17.03 12.58 -23.85
N GLY A 77 16.94 13.48 -24.82
CA GLY A 77 17.42 14.85 -24.69
C GLY A 77 16.69 15.67 -23.61
N LEU A 78 15.43 15.31 -23.32
CA LEU A 78 14.58 16.05 -22.37
C LEU A 78 14.68 15.55 -20.93
N VAL A 79 15.32 14.39 -20.67
CA VAL A 79 15.36 13.77 -19.34
C VAL A 79 15.89 14.72 -18.26
N ARG A 80 16.86 15.56 -18.57
CA ARG A 80 17.52 16.47 -17.62
C ARG A 80 17.06 17.93 -17.76
N VAL A 81 16.05 18.20 -18.54
CA VAL A 81 15.55 19.56 -18.77
C VAL A 81 14.40 19.86 -17.82
N ASN A 82 14.65 20.71 -16.82
CA ASN A 82 13.64 21.07 -15.80
C ASN A 82 12.46 21.85 -16.38
N ASP A 83 12.73 22.75 -17.31
CA ASP A 83 11.78 23.67 -17.89
C ASP A 83 11.36 23.25 -19.30
N ALA A 84 11.38 21.93 -19.56
CA ALA A 84 10.94 21.37 -20.83
C ALA A 84 9.46 21.71 -21.12
N PRO A 85 9.11 22.04 -22.37
CA PRO A 85 7.72 22.34 -22.75
C PRO A 85 6.77 21.20 -22.42
N LYS A 86 5.74 21.52 -21.64
CA LYS A 86 4.79 20.52 -21.10
C LYS A 86 4.02 19.76 -22.19
N THR A 87 3.70 20.42 -23.31
CA THR A 87 3.04 19.78 -24.45
C THR A 87 3.87 18.64 -25.02
N LEU A 88 5.16 18.85 -25.19
CA LEU A 88 6.08 17.85 -25.68
C LEU A 88 6.32 16.73 -24.67
N LEU A 89 6.51 17.06 -23.39
CA LEU A 89 6.65 16.07 -22.31
C LEU A 89 5.43 15.16 -22.25
N ARG A 90 4.21 15.71 -22.24
CA ARG A 90 2.96 14.95 -22.21
C ARG A 90 2.75 14.09 -23.44
N TYR A 91 3.19 14.55 -24.59
CA TYR A 91 3.15 13.79 -25.83
C TYR A 91 4.06 12.54 -25.73
N LEU A 92 5.34 12.75 -25.37
CA LEU A 92 6.33 11.67 -25.27
C LEU A 92 6.07 10.73 -24.09
N ALA A 93 5.44 11.21 -23.01
CA ALA A 93 5.08 10.39 -21.86
C ALA A 93 4.01 9.32 -22.18
N ARG A 94 3.23 9.51 -23.24
CA ARG A 94 2.18 8.59 -23.71
C ARG A 94 2.64 7.71 -24.88
N ASP A 95 3.88 7.84 -25.31
CA ASP A 95 4.45 7.06 -26.40
C ASP A 95 4.77 5.62 -25.91
N GLU A 96 5.22 4.78 -26.82
CA GLU A 96 5.69 3.44 -26.47
C GLU A 96 6.72 3.48 -25.33
N ILE A 97 6.73 2.46 -24.51
CA ILE A 97 7.58 2.41 -23.31
C ILE A 97 9.09 2.55 -23.64
N SER A 98 9.50 2.14 -24.82
CA SER A 98 10.88 2.29 -25.31
C SER A 98 11.28 3.76 -25.52
N VAL A 99 10.29 4.65 -25.71
CA VAL A 99 10.45 6.11 -25.84
C VAL A 99 10.20 6.78 -24.51
N SER A 100 9.04 6.50 -23.90
CA SER A 100 8.57 7.18 -22.70
C SER A 100 9.27 6.71 -21.42
N GLY A 101 9.74 5.45 -21.36
CA GLY A 101 10.26 4.84 -20.15
C GLY A 101 11.38 5.64 -19.46
N PRO A 102 12.50 5.93 -20.13
CA PRO A 102 13.59 6.72 -19.54
C PRO A 102 13.13 8.12 -19.08
N LEU A 103 12.21 8.72 -19.83
CA LEU A 103 11.66 10.03 -19.51
C LEU A 103 10.74 9.98 -18.29
N LEU A 104 9.87 8.98 -18.19
CA LEU A 104 8.98 8.76 -17.05
C LEU A 104 9.76 8.38 -15.79
N GLU A 105 10.81 7.60 -15.90
CA GLU A 105 11.62 7.17 -14.76
C GLU A 105 12.53 8.28 -14.23
N ASN A 106 13.18 9.05 -15.11
CA ASN A 106 14.24 9.96 -14.73
C ASN A 106 14.00 11.43 -15.12
N GLY A 107 12.94 11.73 -15.86
CA GLY A 107 12.65 13.08 -16.36
C GLY A 107 12.33 14.05 -15.23
N VAL A 108 13.08 15.15 -15.15
CA VAL A 108 12.95 16.16 -14.08
C VAL A 108 11.87 17.21 -14.37
N GLY A 109 11.45 17.34 -15.62
CA GLY A 109 10.47 18.35 -16.05
C GLY A 109 9.00 18.04 -15.74
N PHE A 110 8.68 16.86 -15.15
CA PHE A 110 7.31 16.50 -14.77
C PHE A 110 6.95 17.04 -13.40
N ASP A 111 5.74 17.56 -13.30
CA ASP A 111 5.08 17.77 -12.01
C ASP A 111 4.12 16.60 -11.68
N ASP A 112 3.58 16.61 -10.45
CA ASP A 112 2.68 15.56 -9.97
C ASP A 112 1.44 15.43 -10.85
N SER A 113 0.90 16.54 -11.36
CA SER A 113 -0.29 16.54 -12.21
C SER A 113 -0.03 15.84 -13.55
N ASP A 114 1.15 16.04 -14.15
CA ASP A 114 1.58 15.39 -15.38
C ASP A 114 1.72 13.86 -15.18
N LEU A 115 2.35 13.46 -14.07
CA LEU A 115 2.53 12.05 -13.72
C LEU A 115 1.20 11.37 -13.44
N ILE A 116 0.30 11.99 -12.66
CA ILE A 116 -1.03 11.46 -12.37
C ILE A 116 -1.86 11.34 -13.65
N ALA A 117 -1.80 12.34 -14.54
CA ALA A 117 -2.48 12.28 -15.84
C ALA A 117 -1.95 11.13 -16.71
N THR A 118 -0.64 10.86 -16.65
CA THR A 118 -0.01 9.74 -17.34
C THR A 118 -0.42 8.40 -16.72
N ILE A 119 -0.52 8.30 -15.40
CA ILE A 119 -1.00 7.10 -14.71
C ILE A 119 -2.44 6.79 -15.12
N ARG A 120 -3.32 7.79 -15.16
CA ARG A 120 -4.74 7.62 -15.55
C ARG A 120 -4.93 7.17 -17.00
N ALA A 121 -4.05 7.60 -17.89
CA ALA A 121 -4.14 7.30 -19.33
C ALA A 121 -3.22 6.15 -19.77
N GLY A 122 -2.28 5.76 -18.92
CA GLY A 122 -1.22 4.81 -19.25
C GLY A 122 -1.61 3.35 -19.00
N VAL A 123 -0.63 2.48 -19.28
CA VAL A 123 -0.68 1.03 -19.04
C VAL A 123 0.42 0.63 -18.05
N ALA A 124 0.39 -0.61 -17.58
CA ALA A 124 1.29 -1.13 -16.54
C ALA A 124 2.78 -0.80 -16.76
N ALA A 125 3.27 -0.82 -18.01
CA ALA A 125 4.66 -0.49 -18.32
C ALA A 125 5.02 0.98 -17.97
N HIS A 126 4.10 1.92 -18.22
CA HIS A 126 4.26 3.34 -17.84
C HIS A 126 4.21 3.52 -16.32
N TRP A 127 3.28 2.84 -15.65
CA TRP A 127 3.16 2.87 -14.19
C TRP A 127 4.42 2.36 -13.50
N LEU A 128 5.02 1.26 -14.02
CA LEU A 128 6.27 0.73 -13.50
C LEU A 128 7.45 1.69 -13.68
N ALA A 129 7.52 2.39 -14.83
CA ALA A 129 8.54 3.40 -15.06
C ALA A 129 8.40 4.56 -14.05
N ILE A 130 7.17 5.05 -13.83
CA ILE A 130 6.92 6.10 -12.83
C ILE A 130 7.24 5.61 -11.42
N ALA A 131 6.85 4.36 -11.06
CA ALA A 131 7.11 3.78 -9.73
C ALA A 131 8.60 3.67 -9.38
N ARG A 132 9.48 3.62 -10.37
CA ARG A 132 10.95 3.57 -10.20
C ARG A 132 11.61 4.93 -10.02
N ARG A 133 10.86 6.04 -10.11
CA ARG A 133 11.43 7.39 -9.91
C ARG A 133 12.12 7.52 -8.57
N ARG A 134 13.21 8.30 -8.54
CA ARG A 134 13.98 8.56 -7.32
C ARG A 134 13.25 9.39 -6.26
N GLY A 135 12.15 10.01 -6.59
CA GLY A 135 11.31 10.74 -5.64
C GLY A 135 9.88 10.67 -6.12
N LEU A 136 9.02 10.09 -5.30
CA LEU A 136 7.58 10.07 -5.53
C LEU A 136 6.91 10.81 -4.39
N SER A 137 6.09 11.79 -4.75
CA SER A 137 5.21 12.48 -3.82
C SER A 137 4.07 11.56 -3.36
N GLU A 138 3.44 11.88 -2.25
CA GLU A 138 2.28 11.12 -1.75
C GLU A 138 1.15 11.00 -2.79
N PRO A 139 0.73 12.09 -3.49
CA PRO A 139 -0.34 11.98 -4.48
C PRO A 139 -0.01 11.05 -5.66
N VAL A 140 1.24 11.03 -6.10
CA VAL A 140 1.66 10.16 -7.21
C VAL A 140 1.75 8.71 -6.75
N SER A 141 2.27 8.46 -5.54
CA SER A 141 2.31 7.14 -4.93
C SER A 141 0.91 6.57 -4.74
N ASP A 142 -0.03 7.36 -4.22
CA ASP A 142 -1.43 6.96 -4.02
C ASP A 142 -2.11 6.63 -5.35
N ALA A 143 -1.84 7.42 -6.40
CA ALA A 143 -2.37 7.13 -7.74
C ALA A 143 -1.84 5.80 -8.29
N LEU A 144 -0.55 5.48 -8.07
CA LEU A 144 0.05 4.21 -8.47
C LEU A 144 -0.52 3.03 -7.67
N LEU A 145 -0.65 3.16 -6.35
CA LEU A 145 -1.26 2.13 -5.49
C LEU A 145 -2.73 1.90 -5.85
N GLY A 146 -3.43 2.96 -6.29
CA GLY A 146 -4.81 2.92 -6.76
C GLY A 146 -5.02 2.12 -8.06
N THR A 147 -3.96 1.90 -8.87
CA THR A 147 -4.05 1.08 -10.10
C THR A 147 -4.42 -0.38 -9.81
N GLY A 148 -4.05 -0.88 -8.63
CA GLY A 148 -4.30 -2.27 -8.23
C GLY A 148 -3.38 -3.30 -8.88
N ASP A 149 -2.49 -2.91 -9.77
CA ASP A 149 -1.49 -3.81 -10.36
C ASP A 149 -0.45 -4.22 -9.31
N VAL A 150 -0.33 -5.52 -9.07
CA VAL A 150 0.54 -6.08 -8.02
C VAL A 150 2.01 -5.72 -8.22
N ALA A 151 2.49 -5.73 -9.47
CA ALA A 151 3.89 -5.41 -9.77
C ALA A 151 4.18 -3.92 -9.55
N VAL A 152 3.20 -3.05 -9.86
CA VAL A 152 3.29 -1.60 -9.61
C VAL A 152 3.29 -1.31 -8.12
N VAL A 153 2.35 -1.92 -7.37
CA VAL A 153 2.28 -1.80 -5.91
C VAL A 153 3.58 -2.24 -5.27
N GLU A 154 4.14 -3.39 -5.69
CA GLU A 154 5.43 -3.88 -5.22
C GLU A 154 6.56 -2.89 -5.53
N ALA A 155 6.60 -2.35 -6.74
CA ALA A 155 7.63 -1.38 -7.14
C ALA A 155 7.58 -0.10 -6.30
N VAL A 156 6.38 0.44 -6.01
CA VAL A 156 6.19 1.60 -5.11
C VAL A 156 6.65 1.26 -3.70
N LEU A 157 6.26 0.10 -3.15
CA LEU A 157 6.61 -0.31 -1.78
C LEU A 157 8.11 -0.56 -1.60
N ARG A 158 8.79 -1.07 -2.63
CA ARG A 158 10.26 -1.24 -2.65
C ARG A 158 11.01 0.08 -2.80
N ASN A 159 10.39 1.09 -3.36
CA ASN A 159 11.02 2.39 -3.56
C ASN A 159 11.08 3.16 -2.24
N GLN A 160 12.25 3.15 -1.58
CA GLN A 160 12.46 3.82 -0.29
C GLN A 160 12.35 5.35 -0.36
N ASN A 161 12.42 5.93 -1.56
CA ASN A 161 12.26 7.37 -1.77
C ASN A 161 10.82 7.77 -2.15
N ALA A 162 9.92 6.81 -2.28
CA ALA A 162 8.50 7.09 -2.42
C ALA A 162 7.91 7.46 -1.05
N ARG A 163 7.14 8.54 -1.00
CA ARG A 163 6.35 8.92 0.18
C ARG A 163 4.97 8.31 0.04
N LEU A 164 4.46 7.75 1.14
CA LEU A 164 3.11 7.19 1.20
C LEU A 164 2.25 8.05 2.12
N SER A 165 1.06 8.41 1.67
CA SER A 165 0.06 8.99 2.54
C SER A 165 -0.51 7.92 3.48
N THR A 166 -1.27 8.34 4.50
CA THR A 166 -2.02 7.39 5.35
C THR A 166 -2.96 6.51 4.51
N GLN A 167 -3.64 7.09 3.52
CA GLN A 167 -4.51 6.34 2.60
C GLN A 167 -3.72 5.39 1.71
N GLY A 168 -2.53 5.81 1.24
CA GLY A 168 -1.63 4.96 0.48
C GLY A 168 -1.19 3.73 1.27
N VAL A 169 -0.90 3.89 2.56
CA VAL A 169 -0.59 2.75 3.44
C VAL A 169 -1.81 1.83 3.62
N ASP A 170 -3.02 2.37 3.82
CA ASP A 170 -4.25 1.59 3.92
C ASP A 170 -4.53 0.80 2.64
N LEU A 171 -4.34 1.42 1.47
CA LEU A 171 -4.41 0.73 0.18
C LEU A 171 -3.37 -0.40 0.07
N ALA A 172 -2.12 -0.15 0.47
CA ALA A 172 -1.06 -1.15 0.43
C ALA A 172 -1.37 -2.34 1.35
N VAL A 173 -1.88 -2.08 2.56
CA VAL A 173 -2.34 -3.11 3.50
C VAL A 173 -3.49 -3.91 2.89
N SER A 174 -4.49 -3.24 2.31
CA SER A 174 -5.63 -3.91 1.66
C SER A 174 -5.18 -4.76 0.47
N ARG A 175 -4.30 -4.25 -0.39
CA ARG A 175 -3.75 -5.00 -1.54
C ARG A 175 -2.92 -6.21 -1.12
N SER A 176 -2.19 -6.10 -0.02
CA SER A 176 -1.42 -7.23 0.52
C SER A 176 -2.29 -8.39 1.01
N ARG A 177 -3.59 -8.18 1.25
CA ARG A 177 -4.53 -9.25 1.56
C ARG A 177 -4.79 -10.14 0.35
N VAL A 178 -4.93 -9.54 -0.84
CA VAL A 178 -5.11 -10.27 -2.11
C VAL A 178 -3.79 -10.86 -2.59
N ALA A 179 -2.67 -10.15 -2.37
CA ALA A 179 -1.32 -10.57 -2.74
C ALA A 179 -0.40 -10.60 -1.50
N PRO A 180 -0.42 -11.69 -0.68
CA PRO A 180 0.28 -11.76 0.61
C PRO A 180 1.80 -11.52 0.53
N ALA A 181 2.40 -11.75 -0.63
CA ALA A 181 3.81 -11.44 -0.86
C ALA A 181 4.16 -9.96 -0.68
N LEU A 182 3.19 -9.04 -0.84
CA LEU A 182 3.39 -7.61 -0.62
C LEU A 182 3.58 -7.26 0.86
N ALA A 183 3.07 -8.07 1.78
CA ALA A 183 3.09 -7.78 3.22
C ALA A 183 4.52 -7.49 3.75
N GLN A 184 5.52 -8.21 3.26
CA GLN A 184 6.91 -7.99 3.65
C GLN A 184 7.42 -6.59 3.30
N PHE A 185 6.99 -6.01 2.18
CA PHE A 185 7.38 -4.68 1.75
C PHE A 185 6.61 -3.60 2.52
N VAL A 186 5.32 -3.84 2.80
CA VAL A 186 4.49 -2.96 3.63
C VAL A 186 5.08 -2.84 5.04
N VAL A 187 5.48 -3.97 5.66
CA VAL A 187 6.12 -3.98 7.00
C VAL A 187 7.41 -3.17 7.04
N GLY A 188 8.12 -3.08 5.93
CA GLY A 188 9.35 -2.28 5.80
C GLY A 188 9.11 -0.76 5.77
N ARG A 189 7.89 -0.29 5.56
CA ARG A 189 7.60 1.15 5.41
C ARG A 189 7.61 1.88 6.74
N ALA A 190 8.20 3.09 6.73
CA ALA A 190 8.27 3.94 7.92
C ALA A 190 6.88 4.47 8.33
N GLU A 191 6.02 4.72 7.35
CA GLU A 191 4.68 5.27 7.51
C GLU A 191 3.66 4.28 8.08
N LEU A 192 3.99 2.98 8.14
CA LEU A 192 3.10 1.95 8.69
C LEU A 192 2.85 2.16 10.18
N ARG A 193 1.59 2.21 10.57
CA ARG A 193 1.14 2.40 11.95
C ARG A 193 0.89 1.07 12.67
N PRO A 194 0.94 1.03 14.02
CA PRO A 194 0.69 -0.18 14.80
C PRO A 194 -0.64 -0.87 14.47
N ALA A 195 -1.72 -0.10 14.31
CA ALA A 195 -3.03 -0.64 13.97
C ALA A 195 -3.03 -1.38 12.63
N GLN A 196 -2.47 -0.74 11.59
CA GLN A 196 -2.35 -1.32 10.25
C GLN A 196 -1.45 -2.57 10.26
N ALA A 197 -0.35 -2.52 11.00
CA ALA A 197 0.58 -3.64 11.15
C ALA A 197 -0.07 -4.87 11.82
N LEU A 198 -0.87 -4.65 12.88
CA LEU A 198 -1.54 -5.74 13.59
C LEU A 198 -2.71 -6.34 12.79
N ILE A 199 -3.29 -5.59 11.85
CA ILE A 199 -4.23 -6.13 10.85
C ILE A 199 -3.47 -6.94 9.80
N LEU A 200 -2.38 -6.39 9.27
CA LEU A 200 -1.52 -7.04 8.27
C LEU A 200 -1.00 -8.41 8.74
N PHE A 201 -0.85 -8.61 10.05
CA PHE A 201 -0.40 -9.85 10.68
C PHE A 201 -1.17 -11.08 10.18
N TRP A 202 -2.47 -10.97 9.94
CA TRP A 202 -3.34 -12.12 9.64
C TRP A 202 -3.05 -12.82 8.32
N TRP A 203 -2.46 -12.13 7.34
CA TRP A 203 -2.09 -12.71 6.04
C TRP A 203 -0.60 -12.59 5.72
N ALA A 204 0.18 -12.01 6.63
CA ALA A 204 1.62 -11.92 6.51
C ALA A 204 2.30 -13.29 6.66
N ASN A 205 3.42 -13.48 5.97
CA ASN A 205 4.27 -14.65 6.18
C ASN A 205 5.00 -14.58 7.53
N PHE A 206 5.61 -15.68 7.95
CA PHE A 206 6.28 -15.79 9.24
C PHE A 206 7.30 -14.67 9.51
N GLN A 207 8.16 -14.36 8.53
CA GLN A 207 9.17 -13.32 8.68
C GLN A 207 8.54 -11.93 8.88
N ALA A 208 7.49 -11.62 8.12
CA ALA A 208 6.76 -10.37 8.26
C ALA A 208 6.01 -10.31 9.61
N ARG A 209 5.41 -11.42 10.07
CA ARG A 209 4.78 -11.53 11.40
C ARG A 209 5.76 -11.29 12.53
N GLN A 210 6.96 -11.87 12.47
CA GLN A 210 8.03 -11.60 13.45
C GLN A 210 8.40 -10.12 13.47
N ASN A 211 8.58 -9.49 12.30
CA ASN A 211 8.89 -8.08 12.18
C ASN A 211 7.76 -7.20 12.74
N ILE A 212 6.50 -7.56 12.47
CA ILE A 212 5.33 -6.88 13.05
C ILE A 212 5.37 -6.95 14.57
N LEU A 213 5.51 -8.13 15.15
CA LEU A 213 5.52 -8.29 16.60
C LEU A 213 6.73 -7.59 17.23
N ARG A 214 7.91 -7.65 16.60
CA ARG A 214 9.11 -6.98 17.12
C ARG A 214 8.97 -5.45 17.11
N ARG A 215 8.40 -4.88 16.03
CA ARG A 215 8.33 -3.44 15.84
C ARG A 215 7.07 -2.80 16.45
N PHE A 216 5.93 -3.48 16.39
CA PHE A 216 4.62 -2.91 16.69
C PHE A 216 3.90 -3.55 17.87
N ALA A 217 4.41 -4.64 18.47
CA ALA A 217 3.93 -5.09 19.77
C ALA A 217 4.49 -4.16 20.86
N VAL A 218 3.86 -3.00 21.00
CA VAL A 218 4.25 -1.95 21.93
C VAL A 218 3.51 -2.09 23.25
N ASP A 219 3.99 -1.41 24.28
CA ASP A 219 3.29 -1.36 25.55
C ASP A 219 1.94 -0.65 25.42
N ARG A 220 1.02 -1.01 26.31
CA ARG A 220 -0.36 -0.54 26.27
C ARG A 220 -0.51 0.98 26.21
N THR A 221 0.32 1.73 26.90
CA THR A 221 0.29 3.19 26.91
C THR A 221 0.53 3.79 25.54
N VAL A 222 1.52 3.26 24.82
CA VAL A 222 1.83 3.68 23.45
C VAL A 222 0.70 3.29 22.50
N LEU A 223 0.16 2.07 22.63
CA LEU A 223 -0.95 1.61 21.80
C LEU A 223 -2.20 2.48 21.99
N LEU A 224 -2.52 2.90 23.23
CA LEU A 224 -3.66 3.77 23.51
C LEU A 224 -3.47 5.21 23.01
N GLN A 225 -2.23 5.72 23.00
CA GLN A 225 -1.92 7.03 22.43
C GLN A 225 -2.09 7.02 20.91
N GLU A 226 -1.62 5.97 20.24
CA GLU A 226 -1.74 5.82 18.79
C GLU A 226 -3.17 5.49 18.32
N LEU A 227 -3.99 4.93 19.21
CA LEU A 227 -5.35 4.46 18.92
C LEU A 227 -6.42 5.23 19.72
N GLY A 228 -6.06 6.35 20.34
CA GLY A 228 -6.98 7.18 21.12
C GLY A 228 -8.23 7.56 20.34
N ASP A 229 -8.11 7.77 19.06
CA ASP A 229 -9.21 8.10 18.14
C ASP A 229 -10.16 6.92 17.89
N VAL A 230 -9.64 5.68 17.96
CA VAL A 230 -10.43 4.45 17.76
C VAL A 230 -11.09 3.99 19.05
N PHE A 231 -10.50 4.31 20.21
CA PHE A 231 -10.97 3.90 21.53
C PHE A 231 -11.43 5.10 22.38
N ALA A 232 -12.20 6.00 21.79
CA ALA A 232 -12.76 7.17 22.48
C ALA A 232 -13.46 6.81 23.82
N ALA A 233 -14.08 5.61 23.90
CA ALA A 233 -14.66 5.09 25.14
C ALA A 233 -13.59 4.79 26.22
N ALA A 234 -12.39 4.37 25.85
CA ALA A 234 -11.29 4.16 26.78
C ALA A 234 -10.61 5.47 27.20
N ALA A 235 -10.66 6.49 26.33
CA ALA A 235 -10.17 7.85 26.61
C ALA A 235 -11.17 8.68 27.44
N ALA A 236 -12.48 8.41 27.30
CA ALA A 236 -13.55 9.11 28.04
C ALA A 236 -13.66 8.71 29.53
N GLU A 237 -13.06 7.60 29.96
CA GLU A 237 -12.91 7.28 31.36
C GLU A 237 -11.86 8.21 32.00
N GLY A 238 -12.20 9.45 32.27
CA GLY A 238 -11.37 10.54 32.77
C GLY A 238 -10.67 10.30 34.11
N TRP A 239 -9.85 9.26 34.18
CA TRP A 239 -9.03 8.93 35.35
C TRP A 239 -7.81 9.84 35.40
N ALA A 240 -7.71 10.63 36.44
CA ALA A 240 -6.67 11.63 36.64
C ALA A 240 -5.27 11.03 36.87
N ASP A 241 -5.16 9.73 37.25
CA ASP A 241 -3.90 9.07 37.58
C ASP A 241 -3.73 7.75 36.81
N ALA A 242 -2.60 7.65 36.07
CA ALA A 242 -2.26 6.48 35.25
C ALA A 242 -2.03 5.21 36.07
N ASP A 243 -1.47 5.32 37.29
CA ASP A 243 -1.17 4.18 38.15
C ASP A 243 -2.43 3.66 38.83
N THR A 244 -3.32 4.54 39.26
CA THR A 244 -4.65 4.19 39.78
C THR A 244 -5.46 3.46 38.73
N ARG A 245 -5.49 3.96 37.49
CA ARG A 245 -6.13 3.29 36.35
C ARG A 245 -5.56 1.89 36.13
N LYS A 246 -4.24 1.75 36.14
CA LYS A 246 -3.55 0.48 35.95
C LYS A 246 -3.90 -0.54 37.05
N THR A 247 -3.93 -0.08 38.27
CA THR A 247 -4.28 -0.90 39.46
C THR A 247 -5.73 -1.36 39.39
N LEU A 248 -6.67 -0.46 39.15
CA LEU A 248 -8.10 -0.80 39.01
C LEU A 248 -8.34 -1.79 37.87
N GLN A 249 -7.72 -1.61 36.73
CA GLN A 249 -7.84 -2.54 35.61
C GLN A 249 -7.28 -3.92 35.90
N VAL A 250 -6.22 -4.03 36.72
CA VAL A 250 -5.69 -5.32 37.18
C VAL A 250 -6.69 -6.00 38.14
N ILE A 251 -7.29 -5.22 39.05
CA ILE A 251 -8.28 -5.73 40.00
C ILE A 251 -9.54 -6.20 39.27
N GLU A 252 -10.13 -5.37 38.40
CA GLU A 252 -11.30 -5.73 37.62
C GLU A 252 -11.10 -6.97 36.75
N ARG A 253 -9.89 -7.11 36.15
CA ARG A 253 -9.55 -8.29 35.38
C ARG A 253 -9.51 -9.53 36.25
N ARG A 254 -8.86 -9.46 37.43
CA ARG A 254 -8.81 -10.56 38.36
C ARG A 254 -10.20 -10.96 38.85
N GLN A 255 -11.06 -9.99 39.12
CA GLN A 255 -12.45 -10.26 39.53
C GLN A 255 -13.24 -10.93 38.41
N ARG A 256 -13.15 -10.41 37.17
CA ARG A 256 -13.82 -11.03 36.01
C ARG A 256 -13.33 -12.45 35.75
N ASN A 257 -12.04 -12.70 35.82
CA ASN A 257 -11.49 -14.04 35.62
C ASN A 257 -11.94 -15.00 36.71
N ARG A 258 -12.00 -14.57 37.99
CA ARG A 258 -12.52 -15.36 39.07
C ARG A 258 -14.02 -15.67 38.90
N ALA A 259 -14.81 -14.68 38.54
CA ALA A 259 -16.24 -14.88 38.27
C ALA A 259 -16.50 -15.79 37.07
N ALA A 260 -15.69 -15.68 36.02
CA ALA A 260 -15.75 -16.58 34.88
C ALA A 260 -15.38 -18.02 35.27
N ALA A 261 -14.28 -18.20 36.01
CA ALA A 261 -13.86 -19.52 36.49
C ALA A 261 -14.89 -20.15 37.43
N ALA A 262 -15.51 -19.38 38.35
CA ALA A 262 -16.54 -19.85 39.25
C ALA A 262 -17.84 -20.31 38.55
N ARG A 263 -18.15 -19.78 37.39
CA ARG A 263 -19.32 -20.14 36.57
C ARG A 263 -19.04 -21.22 35.55
N SER A 264 -17.77 -21.42 35.21
CA SER A 264 -17.36 -22.40 34.22
C SER A 264 -17.47 -23.83 34.76
N PRO A 265 -18.02 -24.76 33.98
CA PRO A 265 -18.07 -26.18 34.34
C PRO A 265 -16.64 -26.79 34.41
N PHE A 266 -15.65 -26.13 33.85
CA PHE A 266 -14.25 -26.59 33.82
C PHE A 266 -13.38 -26.01 34.94
N GLY A 267 -13.90 -25.05 35.74
CA GLY A 267 -13.20 -24.45 36.87
C GLY A 267 -12.02 -23.53 36.51
N SER A 268 -11.34 -23.79 35.40
CA SER A 268 -10.20 -22.99 34.95
C SER A 268 -9.99 -23.09 33.43
N LEU A 269 -9.20 -22.16 32.88
CA LEU A 269 -8.78 -22.23 31.48
C LEU A 269 -8.00 -23.52 31.18
N GLU A 270 -7.09 -23.92 32.07
CA GLU A 270 -6.32 -25.15 31.93
C GLU A 270 -7.22 -26.39 31.94
N GLY A 271 -8.25 -26.42 32.81
CA GLY A 271 -9.24 -27.49 32.85
C GLY A 271 -10.03 -27.61 31.53
N ALA A 272 -10.45 -26.45 30.98
CA ALA A 272 -11.12 -26.41 29.67
C ALA A 272 -10.23 -26.93 28.54
N LEU A 273 -8.94 -26.57 28.56
CA LEU A 273 -7.97 -27.04 27.56
C LEU A 273 -7.71 -28.56 27.66
N THR A 274 -7.65 -29.11 28.88
CA THR A 274 -7.49 -30.55 29.09
C THR A 274 -8.68 -31.32 28.55
N THR A 275 -9.91 -30.88 28.86
CA THR A 275 -11.13 -31.46 28.30
C THR A 275 -11.14 -31.35 26.76
N ALA A 276 -10.71 -30.21 26.20
CA ALA A 276 -10.59 -30.03 24.76
C ALA A 276 -9.60 -31.01 24.11
N ALA A 277 -8.53 -31.35 24.80
CA ALA A 277 -7.53 -32.32 24.31
C ALA A 277 -8.03 -33.78 24.33
N GLU A 278 -8.98 -34.09 25.22
CA GLU A 278 -9.58 -35.42 25.35
C GLU A 278 -10.79 -35.62 24.41
N GLN A 279 -11.65 -34.61 24.29
CA GLN A 279 -12.94 -34.72 23.61
C GLN A 279 -12.97 -33.99 22.25
N GLY A 280 -11.91 -33.21 21.92
CA GLY A 280 -11.88 -32.31 20.78
C GLY A 280 -12.47 -30.93 21.08
N LEU A 281 -12.23 -29.98 20.21
CA LEU A 281 -12.69 -28.59 20.34
C LEU A 281 -14.01 -28.42 19.55
N ASP A 282 -15.11 -28.37 20.27
CA ASP A 282 -16.41 -28.00 19.72
C ASP A 282 -16.66 -26.48 19.86
N LYS A 283 -17.79 -26.01 19.30
CA LYS A 283 -18.16 -24.59 19.34
C LYS A 283 -18.41 -24.07 20.77
N LEU A 284 -18.94 -24.91 21.64
CA LEU A 284 -19.22 -24.55 23.04
C LEU A 284 -17.92 -24.38 23.80
N LEU A 285 -17.02 -25.32 23.65
CA LEU A 285 -15.71 -25.31 24.31
C LEU A 285 -14.83 -24.13 23.83
N VAL A 286 -14.86 -23.81 22.54
CA VAL A 286 -14.21 -22.57 22.01
C VAL A 286 -14.78 -21.31 22.64
N SER A 287 -16.12 -21.23 22.79
CA SER A 287 -16.77 -20.10 23.44
C SER A 287 -16.39 -19.99 24.93
N GLU A 288 -16.32 -21.12 25.62
CA GLU A 288 -15.94 -21.17 27.03
C GLU A 288 -14.47 -20.80 27.25
N ILE A 289 -13.55 -21.31 26.41
CA ILE A 289 -12.14 -20.92 26.42
C ILE A 289 -11.98 -19.41 26.18
N ALA A 290 -12.76 -18.87 25.24
CA ALA A 290 -12.78 -17.42 24.98
C ALA A 290 -13.22 -16.63 26.20
N HIS A 291 -14.33 -17.07 26.85
CA HIS A 291 -14.88 -16.45 28.04
C HIS A 291 -13.89 -16.47 29.22
N LEU A 292 -13.28 -17.63 29.50
CA LEU A 292 -12.25 -17.80 30.53
C LEU A 292 -11.00 -16.94 30.25
N SER A 293 -10.69 -16.70 28.99
CA SER A 293 -9.56 -15.84 28.55
C SER A 293 -9.91 -14.35 28.51
N GLY A 294 -11.18 -13.97 28.65
CA GLY A 294 -11.66 -12.59 28.57
C GLY A 294 -11.61 -12.00 27.17
N ILE A 295 -11.77 -12.82 26.13
CA ILE A 295 -11.83 -12.40 24.73
C ILE A 295 -13.18 -12.81 24.09
N LYS A 296 -13.50 -12.21 22.95
CA LYS A 296 -14.71 -12.58 22.18
C LYS A 296 -14.54 -13.98 21.57
N PRO A 297 -15.60 -14.78 21.48
CA PRO A 297 -15.56 -16.08 20.78
C PRO A 297 -15.10 -15.98 19.32
N THR A 298 -15.45 -14.88 18.63
CA THR A 298 -14.99 -14.59 17.26
C THR A 298 -13.48 -14.41 17.19
N THR A 299 -12.90 -13.68 18.14
CA THR A 299 -11.44 -13.50 18.24
C THR A 299 -10.73 -14.84 18.53
N ALA A 300 -11.26 -15.64 19.46
CA ALA A 300 -10.71 -16.97 19.75
C ALA A 300 -10.76 -17.87 18.51
N LYS A 301 -11.90 -17.90 17.79
CA LYS A 301 -12.04 -18.67 16.56
C LYS A 301 -11.01 -18.28 15.50
N GLN A 302 -10.78 -16.99 15.32
CA GLN A 302 -9.79 -16.48 14.37
C GLN A 302 -8.35 -16.89 14.77
N ILE A 303 -7.98 -16.73 16.06
CA ILE A 303 -6.68 -17.12 16.56
C ILE A 303 -6.46 -18.63 16.39
N PHE A 304 -7.48 -19.43 16.71
CA PHE A 304 -7.41 -20.88 16.60
C PHE A 304 -7.44 -21.40 15.16
N ALA A 305 -7.95 -20.61 14.23
CA ALA A 305 -7.91 -20.89 12.78
C ALA A 305 -6.58 -20.49 12.13
N ASP A 306 -5.70 -19.73 12.83
CA ASP A 306 -4.45 -19.25 12.23
C ASP A 306 -3.52 -20.38 11.78
N ALA A 307 -3.36 -20.54 10.46
CA ALA A 307 -2.60 -21.65 9.87
C ALA A 307 -1.11 -21.62 10.26
N GLY A 308 -0.53 -20.43 10.45
CA GLY A 308 0.86 -20.24 10.84
C GLY A 308 1.17 -20.63 12.27
N GLY A 309 0.16 -20.51 13.17
CA GLY A 309 0.27 -20.83 14.59
C GLY A 309 0.82 -19.70 15.47
N GLU A 310 1.39 -18.65 14.88
CA GLU A 310 2.00 -17.54 15.63
C GLU A 310 0.96 -16.80 16.49
N ALA A 311 -0.28 -16.67 16.01
CA ALA A 311 -1.36 -16.08 16.79
C ALA A 311 -1.71 -16.90 18.04
N ILE A 312 -1.59 -18.23 17.99
CA ILE A 312 -1.74 -19.12 19.13
C ILE A 312 -0.64 -18.86 20.16
N GLY A 313 0.61 -18.69 19.69
CA GLY A 313 1.73 -18.32 20.56
C GLY A 313 1.51 -17.00 21.30
N VAL A 314 1.04 -15.96 20.59
CA VAL A 314 0.66 -14.67 21.19
C VAL A 314 -0.47 -14.86 22.22
N TYR A 315 -1.52 -15.59 21.88
CA TYR A 315 -2.65 -15.87 22.75
C TYR A 315 -2.20 -16.55 24.06
N CYS A 316 -1.52 -17.68 23.96
CA CYS A 316 -1.05 -18.42 25.15
C CYS A 316 -0.17 -17.56 26.06
N LYS A 317 0.72 -16.75 25.49
CA LYS A 317 1.55 -15.80 26.26
C LYS A 317 0.72 -14.72 26.93
N ALA A 318 -0.24 -14.15 26.22
CA ALA A 318 -1.08 -13.05 26.72
C ALA A 318 -1.97 -13.47 27.88
N VAL A 319 -2.54 -14.68 27.84
CA VAL A 319 -3.43 -15.20 28.89
C VAL A 319 -2.67 -15.86 30.05
N GLY A 320 -1.35 -16.00 29.94
CA GLY A 320 -0.49 -16.52 31.02
C GLY A 320 -0.42 -18.04 31.08
N LEU A 321 -0.75 -18.74 30.02
CA LEU A 321 -0.56 -20.19 29.90
C LEU A 321 0.93 -20.54 29.92
N LYS A 322 1.25 -21.75 30.33
CA LYS A 322 2.61 -22.31 30.28
C LYS A 322 2.84 -23.05 28.95
N ARG A 323 4.11 -23.29 28.59
CA ARG A 323 4.49 -24.06 27.39
C ARG A 323 3.76 -25.40 27.26
N PRO A 324 3.63 -26.24 28.33
CA PRO A 324 2.84 -27.47 28.22
C PRO A 324 1.38 -27.24 27.82
N SER A 325 0.73 -26.20 28.36
CA SER A 325 -0.66 -25.87 28.04
C SER A 325 -0.83 -25.41 26.58
N LEU A 326 0.19 -24.75 25.98
CA LEU A 326 0.21 -24.44 24.55
C LEU A 326 0.22 -25.74 23.72
N LEU A 327 1.03 -26.73 24.10
CA LEU A 327 1.07 -28.02 23.39
C LEU A 327 -0.25 -28.78 23.52
N VAL A 328 -0.91 -28.71 24.69
CA VAL A 328 -2.24 -29.29 24.92
C VAL A 328 -3.27 -28.62 23.99
N LEU A 329 -3.30 -27.29 23.93
CA LEU A 329 -4.18 -26.55 23.04
C LEU A 329 -3.89 -26.88 21.55
N TRP A 330 -2.63 -26.98 21.16
CA TRP A 330 -2.23 -27.35 19.81
C TRP A 330 -2.80 -28.71 19.38
N LYS A 331 -2.70 -29.69 20.28
CA LYS A 331 -3.30 -31.03 20.08
C LYS A 331 -4.81 -30.97 20.01
N ALA A 332 -5.46 -30.24 20.93
CA ALA A 332 -6.91 -30.06 20.98
C ALA A 332 -7.49 -29.43 19.67
N LEU A 333 -6.70 -28.57 19.04
CA LEU A 333 -7.03 -27.98 17.73
C LEU A 333 -6.86 -28.96 16.55
N GLY A 334 -6.44 -30.20 16.80
CA GLY A 334 -6.18 -31.19 15.74
C GLY A 334 -5.05 -30.78 14.78
N ARG A 335 -4.13 -29.95 15.24
CA ARG A 335 -3.05 -29.42 14.42
C ARG A 335 -1.97 -30.45 14.16
N PRO A 336 -1.27 -30.37 13.00
CA PRO A 336 -0.18 -31.29 12.70
C PRO A 336 0.87 -31.30 13.80
N ALA A 337 1.35 -32.49 14.15
CA ALA A 337 2.48 -32.66 15.03
C ALA A 337 3.73 -32.06 14.38
N GLY A 338 4.60 -31.48 15.18
CA GLY A 338 5.86 -30.88 14.74
C GLY A 338 6.87 -30.85 15.87
N ASP A 339 8.11 -30.53 15.53
CA ASP A 339 9.15 -30.30 16.51
C ASP A 339 8.97 -28.87 17.08
N PRO A 340 8.68 -28.71 18.40
CA PRO A 340 8.45 -27.42 19.02
C PRO A 340 9.69 -26.51 19.00
N ASP A 341 10.88 -27.07 18.77
CA ASP A 341 12.14 -26.35 18.83
C ASP A 341 12.66 -25.97 17.41
N LYS A 342 11.91 -26.31 16.34
CA LYS A 342 12.25 -25.98 14.95
C LYS A 342 11.28 -25.01 14.31
N LEU A 343 11.82 -23.98 13.63
CA LEU A 343 11.04 -22.94 12.96
C LEU A 343 10.47 -23.34 11.57
N ASP A 344 10.81 -24.51 11.07
CA ASP A 344 10.35 -25.02 9.77
C ASP A 344 8.87 -25.45 9.79
N ASN A 345 8.31 -25.65 10.97
CA ASN A 345 6.93 -26.05 11.19
C ASN A 345 6.12 -25.02 12.01
N ALA A 346 4.80 -25.11 11.93
CA ALA A 346 3.89 -24.17 12.56
C ALA A 346 3.95 -24.23 14.11
N LEU A 347 4.13 -25.43 14.69
CA LEU A 347 4.26 -25.59 16.14
C LEU A 347 5.50 -24.87 16.67
N GLY A 348 6.64 -25.08 16.03
CA GLY A 348 7.88 -24.43 16.45
C GLY A 348 7.82 -22.90 16.31
N ARG A 349 7.13 -22.39 15.27
CA ARG A 349 6.87 -20.94 15.14
C ARG A 349 5.99 -20.41 16.26
N ALA A 350 4.92 -21.13 16.62
CA ALA A 350 4.05 -20.76 17.74
C ALA A 350 4.81 -20.73 19.06
N VAL A 351 5.63 -21.74 19.33
CA VAL A 351 6.48 -21.82 20.53
C VAL A 351 7.53 -20.70 20.55
N TYR A 352 8.18 -20.45 19.43
CA TYR A 352 9.15 -19.35 19.32
C TYR A 352 8.52 -17.98 19.66
N ILE A 353 7.34 -17.67 19.13
CA ILE A 353 6.62 -16.43 19.47
C ILE A 353 6.24 -16.41 20.95
N PHE A 354 5.74 -17.52 21.48
CA PHE A 354 5.42 -17.65 22.91
C PHE A 354 6.63 -17.36 23.81
N GLU A 355 7.81 -17.83 23.46
CA GLU A 355 9.02 -17.65 24.25
C GLU A 355 9.65 -16.27 24.08
N SER A 356 9.70 -15.76 22.84
CA SER A 356 10.39 -14.51 22.52
C SER A 356 9.59 -13.24 22.87
N LEU A 357 8.25 -13.32 22.93
CA LEU A 357 7.41 -12.15 23.15
C LEU A 357 7.19 -11.89 24.64
N ALA A 358 7.40 -10.67 25.11
CA ALA A 358 7.08 -10.26 26.46
C ALA A 358 5.56 -10.31 26.72
N THR A 359 5.15 -10.76 27.93
CA THR A 359 3.72 -10.91 28.28
C THR A 359 2.92 -9.62 28.12
N ALA A 360 3.47 -8.48 28.54
CA ALA A 360 2.80 -7.18 28.39
C ALA A 360 2.52 -6.83 26.92
N LYS A 361 3.49 -7.10 26.04
CA LYS A 361 3.35 -6.90 24.57
C LYS A 361 2.34 -7.87 23.97
N ALA A 362 2.38 -9.15 24.35
CA ALA A 362 1.39 -10.15 23.93
C ALA A 362 -0.04 -9.73 24.33
N GLN A 363 -0.20 -9.24 25.56
CA GLN A 363 -1.48 -8.74 26.06
C GLN A 363 -2.00 -7.53 25.26
N SER A 364 -1.13 -6.62 24.85
CA SER A 364 -1.51 -5.47 24.04
C SER A 364 -1.97 -5.91 22.65
N VAL A 365 -1.25 -6.82 22.00
CA VAL A 365 -1.63 -7.40 20.72
C VAL A 365 -2.98 -8.13 20.80
N LEU A 366 -3.15 -8.99 21.79
CA LEU A 366 -4.41 -9.74 21.99
C LEU A 366 -5.60 -8.80 22.22
N ARG A 367 -5.41 -7.73 22.99
CA ARG A 367 -6.45 -6.71 23.20
C ARG A 367 -6.80 -5.99 21.93
N TYR A 368 -5.78 -5.59 21.15
CA TYR A 368 -6.03 -4.97 19.85
C TYR A 368 -6.88 -5.89 18.98
N TRP A 369 -6.52 -7.15 18.82
CA TRP A 369 -7.29 -8.12 18.07
C TRP A 369 -8.71 -8.32 18.60
N ASN A 370 -8.90 -8.28 19.92
CA ASN A 370 -10.21 -8.46 20.56
C ASN A 370 -11.13 -7.22 20.40
N TRP A 371 -10.55 -6.03 20.26
CA TRP A 371 -11.30 -4.78 20.16
C TRP A 371 -11.33 -4.21 18.75
N SER A 372 -10.38 -4.57 17.90
CA SER A 372 -10.35 -4.09 16.53
C SER A 372 -11.54 -4.62 15.73
N PHE A 373 -11.95 -3.82 14.74
CA PHE A 373 -12.94 -4.21 13.73
C PHE A 373 -12.52 -5.40 12.86
N THR A 374 -11.38 -6.06 13.15
CA THR A 374 -10.93 -7.24 12.39
C THR A 374 -11.94 -8.36 12.39
N ALA A 375 -12.69 -8.55 13.49
CA ALA A 375 -13.79 -9.52 13.51
C ALA A 375 -14.94 -9.11 12.56
N ASP A 376 -15.25 -7.80 12.50
CA ASP A 376 -16.28 -7.27 11.59
C ASP A 376 -15.78 -7.18 10.16
N ALA A 377 -14.50 -6.82 9.95
CA ALA A 377 -13.86 -6.79 8.62
C ALA A 377 -13.76 -8.19 7.99
N MET A 378 -13.64 -9.25 8.78
CA MET A 378 -13.61 -10.63 8.27
C MET A 378 -15.00 -11.25 8.13
N ASN A 379 -16.01 -10.79 8.89
CA ASN A 379 -17.41 -11.15 8.63
C ASN A 379 -17.95 -10.53 7.32
N ILE A 380 -17.36 -9.43 6.89
CA ILE A 380 -17.61 -8.80 5.58
C ILE A 380 -17.17 -9.72 4.42
N GLU A 381 -16.23 -10.65 4.65
CA GLU A 381 -15.75 -11.58 3.61
C GLU A 381 -16.86 -12.48 3.02
N HIS A 382 -17.83 -12.89 3.81
CA HIS A 382 -18.94 -13.69 3.28
C HIS A 382 -19.93 -12.88 2.44
N THR A 383 -19.96 -11.55 2.64
CA THR A 383 -20.86 -10.64 1.91
C THR A 383 -20.16 -10.00 0.69
N MET A 384 -18.83 -9.92 0.70
CA MET A 384 -18.05 -9.24 -0.36
C MET A 384 -17.78 -10.08 -1.60
N LEU A 385 -17.91 -11.39 -1.54
CA LEU A 385 -17.77 -12.25 -2.72
C LEU A 385 -18.97 -12.10 -3.71
N GLU A 386 -20.01 -11.37 -3.31
CA GLU A 386 -21.22 -11.18 -4.10
C GLU A 386 -21.40 -9.76 -4.67
N ASP A 387 -20.65 -8.73 -4.24
CA ASP A 387 -20.82 -7.35 -4.72
C ASP A 387 -19.51 -6.54 -4.75
N PRO A 388 -18.87 -6.38 -5.93
CA PRO A 388 -17.62 -5.58 -6.07
C PRO A 388 -17.80 -4.07 -5.77
N ASP A 389 -19.03 -3.52 -5.89
CA ASP A 389 -19.32 -2.13 -5.54
C ASP A 389 -19.40 -1.91 -4.01
N LEU A 390 -19.65 -2.97 -3.26
CA LEU A 390 -19.66 -2.94 -1.81
C LEU A 390 -18.26 -2.68 -1.24
N GLU A 391 -17.21 -3.21 -1.90
CA GLU A 391 -15.81 -2.98 -1.54
C GLU A 391 -15.46 -1.49 -1.55
N LEU A 392 -15.90 -0.78 -2.59
CA LEU A 392 -15.67 0.66 -2.74
C LEU A 392 -16.47 1.49 -1.71
N ARG A 393 -17.70 1.07 -1.40
CA ARG A 393 -18.58 1.72 -0.39
C ARG A 393 -18.09 1.48 1.03
N LEU A 394 -17.58 0.28 1.33
CA LEU A 394 -17.05 -0.06 2.65
C LEU A 394 -15.67 0.53 2.88
N ALA A 395 -14.82 0.59 1.86
CA ALA A 395 -13.56 1.33 1.90
C ALA A 395 -13.82 2.83 2.18
N ARG A 396 -14.82 3.44 1.53
CA ARG A 396 -15.26 4.82 1.79
C ARG A 396 -15.88 4.99 3.18
N ARG A 397 -16.68 4.02 3.66
CA ARG A 397 -17.33 4.09 4.98
C ARG A 397 -16.33 3.82 6.09
N ASN A 398 -15.39 2.89 5.92
CA ASN A 398 -14.32 2.63 6.88
C ASN A 398 -13.29 3.76 6.89
N ALA A 399 -12.97 4.35 5.73
CA ALA A 399 -12.23 5.60 5.65
C ALA A 399 -12.99 6.73 6.37
N ALA A 400 -14.30 6.90 6.14
CA ALA A 400 -15.11 7.91 6.83
C ALA A 400 -15.19 7.68 8.34
N LEU A 401 -15.29 6.44 8.82
CA LEU A 401 -15.29 6.11 10.26
C LEU A 401 -13.91 6.28 10.90
N LEU A 402 -12.83 6.10 10.13
CA LEU A 402 -11.46 6.34 10.57
C LEU A 402 -11.07 7.83 10.48
N PHE A 403 -11.75 8.62 9.63
CA PHE A 403 -11.33 9.99 9.29
C PHE A 403 -12.38 11.07 9.58
N HIS A 404 -13.60 10.72 10.02
CA HIS A 404 -14.59 11.71 10.43
C HIS A 404 -14.41 12.11 11.90
N ARG A 405 -13.31 12.87 12.13
CA ARG A 405 -13.27 13.84 13.24
C ARG A 405 -12.21 14.91 13.00
N ASN A 406 -12.44 15.78 12.04
CA ASN A 406 -11.95 17.15 12.07
C ASN A 406 -13.04 18.03 11.46
N GLY A 407 -13.88 18.57 12.33
CA GLY A 407 -14.88 19.59 12.11
C GLY A 407 -15.27 20.09 13.46
#